data_e05d7c6656bce9a0112259d6e3dbbc99
#
_entry.id   e05d7c6656bce9a0112259d6e3dbbc99
#
_cell.length_a   1.000
_cell.length_b   1.000
_cell.length_c   1.000
_cell.angle_alpha   90.00
_cell.angle_beta   90.00
_cell.angle_gamma   90.00
#
_symmetry.space_group_name_H-M   'P 1'
#
loop_
_entity.id
_entity.type
_entity.pdbx_description
1 polymer ?
#
loop_
_entity_poly.entity_id
_entity_poly.type
_entity_poly.pdbx_seq_one_letter_code
_entity_poly.pdbx_strand_id
1 'polypeptide(L)'
;MILYVIRHGIAEERAPAEDDGARRLTPRGRQRIRAAAAGLRALGVQFDVLLTSPLVRAAETAAIVTEVYGGQPVPRELPALSQGAPPVETVRALQPFLRHKHVGIVGHEPGLSEIVALLVTGSPEGMAVSLKKGSVAALELRGRSPRTHAKLRWLLAPRHLRRIGRSVRKRLLPAV
;
A
#
# COMPACT_ATOMS: atom_id res chain seq x y z
N MET A 1 3.78 4.69 -15.45
CA MET A 1 2.97 4.91 -14.24
C MET A 1 3.73 4.48 -13.00
N ILE A 2 3.36 4.98 -11.83
CA ILE A 2 3.89 4.50 -10.55
C ILE A 2 2.80 3.71 -9.83
N LEU A 3 3.14 2.48 -9.43
CA LEU A 3 2.33 1.63 -8.56
C LEU A 3 2.90 1.68 -7.15
N TYR A 4 2.08 2.10 -6.19
CA TYR A 4 2.42 2.07 -4.77
C TYR A 4 1.78 0.86 -4.11
N VAL A 5 2.60 -0.07 -3.64
CA VAL A 5 2.19 -1.30 -2.97
C VAL A 5 2.25 -1.08 -1.46
N ILE A 6 1.11 -1.07 -0.80
CA ILE A 6 0.94 -0.69 0.62
C ILE A 6 0.46 -1.90 1.41
N ARG A 7 1.23 -2.34 2.40
CA ARG A 7 0.74 -3.34 3.33
C ARG A 7 -0.13 -2.68 4.40
N HIS A 8 -1.26 -3.31 4.75
CA HIS A 8 -2.14 -2.83 5.81
C HIS A 8 -1.41 -2.60 7.14
N GLY A 9 -1.98 -1.78 8.01
CA GLY A 9 -1.46 -1.44 9.33
C GLY A 9 -1.51 -2.60 10.34
N ILE A 10 -1.12 -2.31 11.59
CA ILE A 10 -1.22 -3.27 12.68
C ILE A 10 -2.71 -3.49 13.00
N ALA A 11 -3.17 -4.72 12.83
CA ALA A 11 -4.52 -5.16 13.16
C ALA A 11 -4.53 -5.91 14.50
N GLU A 12 -5.71 -6.04 15.06
CA GLU A 12 -6.01 -6.86 16.23
C GLU A 12 -5.52 -8.30 16.05
N GLU A 13 -5.25 -9.00 17.14
CA GLU A 13 -4.91 -10.41 17.11
C GLU A 13 -6.15 -11.22 16.73
N ARG A 14 -5.94 -12.32 16.05
CA ARG A 14 -7.03 -13.21 15.67
C ARG A 14 -7.48 -14.01 16.90
N ALA A 15 -8.73 -13.84 17.32
CA ALA A 15 -9.34 -14.75 18.27
C ALA A 15 -9.70 -16.08 17.56
N PRO A 16 -9.62 -17.23 18.27
CA PRO A 16 -9.79 -18.56 17.65
C PRO A 16 -11.11 -18.77 16.91
N ALA A 17 -12.18 -18.07 17.31
CA ALA A 17 -13.51 -18.18 16.72
C ALA A 17 -13.89 -17.01 15.78
N GLU A 18 -12.98 -16.04 15.55
CA GLU A 18 -13.29 -14.88 14.75
C GLU A 18 -12.90 -15.04 13.27
N ASP A 19 -13.72 -14.44 12.40
CA ASP A 19 -13.38 -14.29 11.00
C ASP A 19 -12.14 -13.40 10.86
N ASP A 20 -11.08 -13.94 10.26
CA ASP A 20 -9.85 -13.19 9.96
C ASP A 20 -10.12 -11.94 9.14
N GLY A 21 -11.14 -11.96 8.29
CA GLY A 21 -11.53 -10.83 7.45
C GLY A 21 -12.02 -9.62 8.23
N ALA A 22 -12.67 -9.85 9.38
CA ALA A 22 -13.28 -8.82 10.24
C ALA A 22 -12.28 -8.08 11.14
N ARG A 23 -11.05 -8.56 11.29
CA ARG A 23 -10.04 -7.92 12.17
C ARG A 23 -9.78 -6.47 11.80
N ARG A 24 -9.97 -5.58 12.75
CA ARG A 24 -9.77 -4.14 12.62
C ARG A 24 -8.32 -3.73 12.88
N LEU A 25 -7.97 -2.52 12.47
CA LEU A 25 -6.73 -1.91 12.90
C LEU A 25 -6.78 -1.59 14.40
N THR A 26 -5.69 -1.88 15.12
CA THR A 26 -5.54 -1.39 16.49
C THR A 26 -5.46 0.15 16.52
N PRO A 27 -5.77 0.83 17.65
CA PRO A 27 -5.57 2.26 17.79
C PRO A 27 -4.15 2.71 17.43
N ARG A 28 -3.14 1.93 17.85
CA ARG A 28 -1.74 2.13 17.51
C ARG A 28 -1.48 1.93 16.00
N GLY A 29 -2.17 0.96 15.37
CA GLY A 29 -2.11 0.71 13.94
C GLY A 29 -2.61 1.92 13.15
N ARG A 30 -3.80 2.45 13.50
CA ARG A 30 -4.40 3.64 12.89
C ARG A 30 -3.48 4.84 13.00
N GLN A 31 -2.95 5.13 14.20
CA GLN A 31 -2.02 6.24 14.42
C GLN A 31 -0.76 6.11 13.57
N ARG A 32 -0.19 4.89 13.46
CA ARG A 32 1.02 4.64 12.67
C ARG A 32 0.78 4.79 11.18
N ILE A 33 -0.37 4.34 10.66
CA ILE A 33 -0.75 4.51 9.25
C ILE A 33 -0.96 6.01 8.94
N ARG A 34 -1.69 6.76 9.79
CA ARG A 34 -1.85 8.21 9.61
C ARG A 34 -0.51 8.93 9.52
N ALA A 35 0.43 8.59 10.40
CA ALA A 35 1.77 9.19 10.39
C ALA A 35 2.62 8.73 9.17
N ALA A 36 2.45 7.49 8.68
CA ALA A 36 3.12 7.01 7.48
C ALA A 36 2.55 7.67 6.22
N ALA A 37 1.22 7.83 6.13
CA ALA A 37 0.55 8.53 5.03
C ALA A 37 0.98 10.00 4.95
N ALA A 38 1.13 10.68 6.10
CA ALA A 38 1.72 12.03 6.15
C ALA A 38 3.15 12.05 5.60
N GLY A 39 3.94 11.00 5.86
CA GLY A 39 5.28 10.83 5.28
C GLY A 39 5.25 10.64 3.77
N LEU A 40 4.32 9.85 3.24
CA LEU A 40 4.13 9.68 1.80
C LEU A 40 3.77 11.02 1.11
N ARG A 41 2.84 11.76 1.71
CA ARG A 41 2.47 13.09 1.21
C ARG A 41 3.66 14.06 1.22
N ALA A 42 4.50 14.01 2.26
CA ALA A 42 5.72 14.80 2.36
C ALA A 42 6.79 14.42 1.32
N LEU A 43 6.78 13.18 0.82
CA LEU A 43 7.60 12.72 -0.31
C LEU A 43 7.03 13.10 -1.68
N GLY A 44 5.91 13.81 -1.73
CA GLY A 44 5.25 14.17 -2.99
C GLY A 44 4.49 12.99 -3.64
N VAL A 45 4.26 11.90 -2.92
CA VAL A 45 3.44 10.79 -3.42
C VAL A 45 2.01 11.29 -3.64
N GLN A 46 1.44 10.94 -4.78
CA GLN A 46 0.06 11.23 -5.16
C GLN A 46 -0.66 9.92 -5.51
N PHE A 47 -1.98 9.92 -5.44
CA PHE A 47 -2.82 8.82 -5.87
C PHE A 47 -3.93 9.34 -6.78
N ASP A 48 -3.98 8.85 -8.03
CA ASP A 48 -5.14 9.05 -8.92
C ASP A 48 -6.24 8.02 -8.58
N VAL A 49 -5.80 6.82 -8.15
CA VAL A 49 -6.66 5.71 -7.75
C VAL A 49 -6.03 5.01 -6.54
N LEU A 50 -6.86 4.65 -5.59
CA LEU A 50 -6.48 3.81 -4.45
C LEU A 50 -7.39 2.58 -4.41
N LEU A 51 -6.79 1.41 -4.57
CA LEU A 51 -7.47 0.12 -4.55
C LEU A 51 -7.16 -0.60 -3.22
N THR A 52 -8.12 -1.32 -2.70
CA THR A 52 -7.94 -2.02 -1.42
C THR A 52 -8.55 -3.42 -1.45
N SER A 53 -7.92 -4.34 -0.72
CA SER A 53 -8.57 -5.58 -0.32
C SER A 53 -9.88 -5.28 0.42
N PRO A 54 -10.93 -6.11 0.28
CA PRO A 54 -12.18 -5.96 1.03
C PRO A 54 -12.01 -6.24 2.54
N LEU A 55 -10.91 -6.87 2.98
CA LEU A 55 -10.70 -7.18 4.40
C LEU A 55 -10.56 -5.89 5.22
N VAL A 56 -11.27 -5.83 6.36
CA VAL A 56 -11.46 -4.63 7.18
C VAL A 56 -10.16 -3.87 7.46
N ARG A 57 -9.08 -4.54 7.86
CA ARG A 57 -7.78 -3.92 8.16
C ARG A 57 -7.14 -3.21 6.95
N ALA A 58 -7.39 -3.70 5.73
CA ALA A 58 -6.90 -3.08 4.50
C ALA A 58 -7.78 -1.89 4.11
N ALA A 59 -9.10 -2.05 4.16
CA ALA A 59 -10.06 -0.98 3.90
C ALA A 59 -9.86 0.20 4.86
N GLU A 60 -9.69 -0.06 6.16
CA GLU A 60 -9.39 0.98 7.16
C GLU A 60 -8.03 1.66 6.91
N THR A 61 -7.03 0.90 6.44
CA THR A 61 -5.74 1.48 6.05
C THR A 61 -5.91 2.44 4.87
N ALA A 62 -6.64 2.03 3.83
CA ALA A 62 -6.92 2.85 2.66
C ALA A 62 -7.73 4.10 3.03
N ALA A 63 -8.75 3.97 3.88
CA ALA A 63 -9.56 5.09 4.37
C ALA A 63 -8.70 6.14 5.10
N ILE A 64 -7.78 5.71 5.96
CA ILE A 64 -6.85 6.61 6.67
C ILE A 64 -5.89 7.31 5.69
N VAL A 65 -5.40 6.61 4.65
CA VAL A 65 -4.59 7.24 3.60
C VAL A 65 -5.41 8.32 2.91
N THR A 66 -6.63 8.01 2.46
CA THR A 66 -7.54 8.98 1.83
C THR A 66 -7.81 10.19 2.72
N GLU A 67 -8.07 9.98 4.02
CA GLU A 67 -8.27 11.07 4.99
C GLU A 67 -7.07 12.03 5.02
N VAL A 68 -5.85 11.51 5.10
CA VAL A 68 -4.61 12.31 5.11
C VAL A 68 -4.40 13.07 3.79
N TYR A 69 -4.93 12.54 2.70
CA TYR A 69 -4.87 13.17 1.37
C TYR A 69 -6.04 14.12 1.07
N GLY A 70 -6.83 14.48 2.09
CA GLY A 70 -7.92 15.46 1.96
C GLY A 70 -9.23 14.87 1.43
N GLY A 71 -9.46 13.57 1.64
CA GLY A 71 -10.68 12.88 1.25
C GLY A 71 -10.67 12.26 -0.15
N GLN A 72 -9.55 12.36 -0.89
CA GLN A 72 -9.44 11.82 -2.24
C GLN A 72 -8.10 11.08 -2.44
N PRO A 73 -8.06 10.06 -3.34
CA PRO A 73 -9.21 9.41 -3.98
C PRO A 73 -9.99 8.53 -3.00
N VAL A 74 -11.29 8.37 -3.23
CA VAL A 74 -12.10 7.40 -2.47
C VAL A 74 -11.60 5.98 -2.80
N PRO A 75 -11.29 5.14 -1.79
CA PRO A 75 -10.80 3.80 -2.03
C PRO A 75 -11.85 2.93 -2.75
N ARG A 76 -11.39 2.10 -3.67
CA ARG A 76 -12.21 1.11 -4.37
C ARG A 76 -11.76 -0.29 -3.99
N GLU A 77 -12.70 -1.15 -3.68
CA GLU A 77 -12.41 -2.55 -3.41
C GLU A 77 -11.97 -3.26 -4.69
N LEU A 78 -10.95 -4.09 -4.55
CA LEU A 78 -10.45 -5.00 -5.55
C LEU A 78 -10.31 -6.39 -4.93
N PRO A 79 -11.25 -7.31 -5.13
CA PRO A 79 -11.24 -8.65 -4.50
C PRO A 79 -9.94 -9.43 -4.73
N ALA A 80 -9.29 -9.20 -5.87
CA ALA A 80 -7.98 -9.80 -6.17
C ALA A 80 -6.84 -9.34 -5.24
N LEU A 81 -7.05 -8.39 -4.33
CA LEU A 81 -6.11 -8.01 -3.28
C LEU A 81 -6.37 -8.74 -1.95
N SER A 82 -7.35 -9.65 -1.91
CA SER A 82 -7.62 -10.48 -0.73
C SER A 82 -6.43 -11.39 -0.40
N GLN A 83 -6.36 -11.78 0.86
CA GLN A 83 -5.32 -12.71 1.31
C GLN A 83 -5.46 -14.06 0.59
N GLY A 84 -4.34 -14.59 0.07
CA GLY A 84 -4.32 -15.85 -0.68
C GLY A 84 -4.70 -15.73 -2.17
N ALA A 85 -5.03 -14.54 -2.66
CA ALA A 85 -5.25 -14.35 -4.10
C ALA A 85 -3.93 -14.54 -4.88
N PRO A 86 -3.95 -15.27 -6.01
CA PRO A 86 -2.76 -15.46 -6.83
C PRO A 86 -2.21 -14.12 -7.35
N PRO A 87 -0.89 -13.85 -7.26
CA PRO A 87 -0.30 -12.57 -7.66
C PRO A 87 -0.53 -12.26 -9.15
N VAL A 88 -0.58 -13.27 -10.00
CA VAL A 88 -0.88 -13.11 -11.44
C VAL A 88 -2.30 -12.58 -11.67
N GLU A 89 -3.26 -13.03 -10.89
CA GLU A 89 -4.65 -12.56 -10.99
C GLU A 89 -4.77 -11.13 -10.51
N THR A 90 -4.08 -10.78 -9.43
CA THR A 90 -4.02 -9.39 -8.95
C THR A 90 -3.44 -8.48 -10.03
N VAL A 91 -2.33 -8.87 -10.65
CA VAL A 91 -1.70 -8.08 -11.72
C VAL A 91 -2.63 -7.94 -12.94
N ARG A 92 -3.38 -8.99 -13.30
CA ARG A 92 -4.43 -8.89 -14.35
C ARG A 92 -5.53 -7.92 -13.97
N ALA A 93 -6.03 -7.98 -12.73
CA ALA A 93 -7.08 -7.11 -12.23
C ALA A 93 -6.67 -5.62 -12.17
N LEU A 94 -5.37 -5.33 -12.14
CA LEU A 94 -4.84 -3.96 -12.21
C LEU A 94 -4.86 -3.36 -13.61
N GLN A 95 -5.06 -4.15 -14.68
CA GLN A 95 -5.00 -3.67 -16.08
C GLN A 95 -5.87 -2.44 -16.37
N PRO A 96 -7.14 -2.35 -15.95
CA PRO A 96 -7.99 -1.19 -16.22
C PRO A 96 -7.45 0.11 -15.62
N PHE A 97 -6.59 0.00 -14.60
CA PHE A 97 -6.05 1.14 -13.85
C PHE A 97 -4.69 1.60 -14.38
N LEU A 98 -4.04 0.86 -15.28
CA LEU A 98 -2.72 1.21 -15.84
C LEU A 98 -2.71 2.50 -16.67
N ARG A 99 -3.86 3.09 -16.97
CA ARG A 99 -4.01 4.39 -17.62
C ARG A 99 -3.70 5.58 -16.70
N HIS A 100 -3.77 5.38 -15.39
CA HIS A 100 -3.50 6.40 -14.38
C HIS A 100 -1.99 6.56 -14.17
N LYS A 101 -1.57 7.75 -13.75
CA LYS A 101 -0.15 8.04 -13.47
C LYS A 101 0.30 7.43 -12.14
N HIS A 102 -0.57 7.45 -11.13
CA HIS A 102 -0.30 7.02 -9.76
C HIS A 102 -1.41 6.13 -9.23
N VAL A 103 -1.13 4.87 -9.05
CA VAL A 103 -2.07 3.87 -8.52
C VAL A 103 -1.55 3.33 -7.19
N GLY A 104 -2.38 3.38 -6.16
CA GLY A 104 -2.11 2.73 -4.88
C GLY A 104 -2.88 1.42 -4.76
N ILE A 105 -2.25 0.39 -4.20
CA ILE A 105 -2.91 -0.86 -3.81
C ILE A 105 -2.64 -1.13 -2.33
N VAL A 106 -3.66 -1.53 -1.57
CA VAL A 106 -3.56 -1.90 -0.16
C VAL A 106 -3.97 -3.35 0.02
N GLY A 107 -3.07 -4.17 0.56
CA GLY A 107 -3.29 -5.61 0.68
C GLY A 107 -2.46 -6.25 1.80
N HIS A 108 -2.15 -7.52 1.59
CA HIS A 108 -1.63 -8.45 2.59
C HIS A 108 -0.36 -9.15 2.13
N GLU A 109 0.43 -9.65 3.09
CA GLU A 109 1.49 -10.62 2.87
C GLU A 109 0.92 -12.06 2.88
N PRO A 110 1.55 -12.98 2.11
CA PRO A 110 2.73 -12.77 1.25
C PRO A 110 2.41 -12.16 -0.12
N GLY A 111 1.14 -12.08 -0.53
CA GLY A 111 0.74 -11.69 -1.88
C GLY A 111 1.33 -10.36 -2.38
N LEU A 112 1.50 -9.34 -1.51
CA LEU A 112 2.12 -8.08 -1.93
C LEU A 112 3.60 -8.23 -2.26
N SER A 113 4.35 -9.02 -1.51
CA SER A 113 5.76 -9.32 -1.81
C SER A 113 5.88 -10.09 -3.12
N GLU A 114 5.00 -11.06 -3.35
CA GLU A 114 4.93 -11.85 -4.58
C GLU A 114 4.56 -10.98 -5.79
N ILE A 115 3.64 -10.02 -5.65
CA ILE A 115 3.31 -9.04 -6.70
C ILE A 115 4.53 -8.17 -7.04
N VAL A 116 5.25 -7.68 -6.03
CA VAL A 116 6.48 -6.90 -6.24
C VAL A 116 7.52 -7.74 -6.99
N ALA A 117 7.78 -8.98 -6.54
CA ALA A 117 8.71 -9.89 -7.17
C ALA A 117 8.31 -10.18 -8.62
N LEU A 118 7.05 -10.56 -8.85
CA LEU A 118 6.50 -10.85 -10.18
C LEU A 118 6.67 -9.67 -11.15
N LEU A 119 6.34 -8.45 -10.71
CA LEU A 119 6.43 -7.26 -11.57
C LEU A 119 7.88 -6.87 -11.87
N VAL A 120 8.83 -7.12 -10.97
CA VAL A 120 10.24 -6.75 -11.14
C VAL A 120 11.02 -7.82 -11.91
N THR A 121 10.77 -9.09 -11.63
CA THR A 121 11.60 -10.20 -12.13
C THR A 121 10.90 -11.11 -13.13
N GLY A 122 9.57 -11.03 -13.22
CA GLY A 122 8.75 -11.94 -14.02
C GLY A 122 8.33 -13.23 -13.27
N SER A 123 8.80 -13.44 -12.02
CA SER A 123 8.41 -14.58 -11.18
C SER A 123 8.05 -14.11 -9.77
N PRO A 124 6.98 -14.66 -9.14
CA PRO A 124 6.62 -14.34 -7.74
C PRO A 124 7.73 -14.68 -6.74
N GLU A 125 8.56 -15.66 -7.04
CA GLU A 125 9.69 -16.12 -6.23
C GLU A 125 11.01 -15.49 -6.65
N GLY A 126 11.04 -14.67 -7.71
CA GLY A 126 12.25 -14.16 -8.37
C GLY A 126 13.11 -13.23 -7.51
N MET A 127 12.57 -12.69 -6.41
CA MET A 127 13.33 -11.93 -5.43
C MET A 127 12.71 -12.01 -4.04
N ALA A 128 13.54 -12.04 -3.01
CA ALA A 128 13.08 -11.97 -1.62
C ALA A 128 12.74 -10.53 -1.23
N VAL A 129 11.45 -10.26 -1.04
CA VAL A 129 10.93 -8.97 -0.57
C VAL A 129 10.11 -9.18 0.69
N SER A 130 10.17 -8.27 1.63
CA SER A 130 9.34 -8.30 2.84
C SER A 130 8.80 -6.92 3.16
N LEU A 131 7.49 -6.78 3.12
CA LEU A 131 6.81 -5.56 3.55
C LEU A 131 6.34 -5.71 4.99
N LYS A 132 6.87 -4.93 5.93
CA LYS A 132 6.33 -4.83 7.30
C LYS A 132 4.97 -4.14 7.28
N LYS A 133 4.09 -4.42 8.26
CA LYS A 133 2.77 -3.76 8.41
C LYS A 133 2.90 -2.23 8.31
N GLY A 134 2.29 -1.62 7.29
CA GLY A 134 2.40 -0.21 6.95
C GLY A 134 3.63 0.19 6.13
N SER A 135 4.38 -0.77 5.56
CA SER A 135 5.41 -0.50 4.54
C SER A 135 4.78 -0.14 3.20
N VAL A 136 5.54 0.58 2.39
CA VAL A 136 5.17 0.93 1.03
C VAL A 136 6.35 0.67 0.10
N ALA A 137 6.07 0.01 -1.03
CA ALA A 137 6.98 -0.08 -2.15
C ALA A 137 6.46 0.75 -3.33
N ALA A 138 7.33 1.44 -4.05
CA ALA A 138 7.01 2.16 -5.27
C ALA A 138 7.67 1.49 -6.47
N LEU A 139 6.85 1.11 -7.44
CA LEU A 139 7.23 0.47 -8.68
C LEU A 139 6.95 1.39 -9.87
N GLU A 140 7.92 1.59 -10.73
CA GLU A 140 7.71 2.25 -12.01
C GLU A 140 7.42 1.20 -13.07
N LEU A 141 6.20 1.21 -13.59
CA LEU A 141 5.81 0.36 -14.71
C LEU A 141 6.01 1.12 -16.01
N ARG A 142 6.74 0.50 -16.96
CA ARG A 142 6.94 1.01 -18.31
C ARG A 142 5.94 0.31 -19.25
N GLY A 143 5.15 1.10 -19.98
CA GLY A 143 4.14 0.59 -20.89
C GLY A 143 2.81 0.23 -20.20
N ARG A 144 1.84 -0.21 -21.04
CA ARG A 144 0.49 -0.60 -20.61
C ARG A 144 0.31 -2.12 -20.48
N SER A 145 1.40 -2.88 -20.55
CA SER A 145 1.36 -4.34 -20.41
C SER A 145 1.96 -4.76 -19.08
N PRO A 146 1.30 -5.64 -18.31
CA PRO A 146 1.85 -6.21 -17.08
C PRO A 146 3.03 -7.16 -17.35
N ARG A 147 3.33 -7.47 -18.61
CA ARG A 147 4.48 -8.29 -19.02
C ARG A 147 5.79 -7.50 -19.11
N THR A 148 5.76 -6.16 -18.97
CA THR A 148 6.97 -5.35 -18.91
C THR A 148 7.46 -5.30 -17.47
N HIS A 149 8.73 -5.70 -17.25
CA HIS A 149 9.34 -5.65 -15.92
C HIS A 149 9.26 -4.24 -15.33
N ALA A 150 8.74 -4.15 -14.13
CA ALA A 150 8.71 -2.90 -13.38
C ALA A 150 10.10 -2.60 -12.78
N LYS A 151 10.39 -1.32 -12.57
CA LYS A 151 11.57 -0.90 -11.81
C LYS A 151 11.15 -0.60 -10.37
N LEU A 152 11.72 -1.31 -9.41
CA LEU A 152 11.59 -0.95 -8.00
C LEU A 152 12.32 0.39 -7.77
N ARG A 153 11.57 1.44 -7.43
CA ARG A 153 12.10 2.78 -7.15
C ARG A 153 12.60 2.87 -5.71
N TRP A 154 11.79 2.41 -4.77
CA TRP A 154 12.09 2.34 -3.35
C TRP A 154 11.11 1.43 -2.60
N LEU A 155 11.55 0.95 -1.44
CA LEU A 155 10.75 0.28 -0.43
C LEU A 155 11.04 0.92 0.91
N LEU A 156 10.02 1.51 1.54
CA LEU A 156 10.14 2.21 2.81
C LEU A 156 9.36 1.51 3.91
N ALA A 157 10.06 1.18 4.99
CA ALA A 157 9.42 0.71 6.20
C ALA A 157 8.66 1.86 6.90
N PRO A 158 7.58 1.57 7.66
CA PRO A 158 6.74 2.60 8.28
C PRO A 158 7.50 3.53 9.22
N ARG A 159 8.61 3.06 9.83
CA ARG A 159 9.46 3.93 10.65
C ARG A 159 10.09 5.07 9.86
N HIS A 160 10.50 4.81 8.61
CA HIS A 160 11.11 5.81 7.74
C HIS A 160 10.06 6.84 7.28
N LEU A 161 8.90 6.36 6.82
CA LEU A 161 7.79 7.23 6.43
C LEU A 161 7.36 8.16 7.58
N ARG A 162 7.20 7.63 8.80
CA ARG A 162 6.85 8.44 9.96
C ARG A 162 7.92 9.48 10.31
N ARG A 163 9.20 9.14 10.14
CA ARG A 163 10.30 10.09 10.38
C ARG A 163 10.27 11.24 9.38
N ILE A 164 10.04 10.94 8.10
CA ILE A 164 9.90 11.94 7.03
C ILE A 164 8.73 12.89 7.34
N GLY A 165 7.55 12.36 7.66
CA GLY A 165 6.38 13.17 7.96
C GLY A 165 6.59 14.11 9.17
N ARG A 166 7.31 13.65 10.20
CA ARG A 166 7.67 14.49 11.37
C ARG A 166 8.64 15.61 11.02
N SER A 167 9.64 15.33 10.18
CA SER A 167 10.65 16.33 9.77
C SER A 167 10.04 17.49 9.00
N VAL A 168 9.09 17.19 8.09
CA VAL A 168 8.38 18.22 7.32
C VAL A 168 7.49 19.06 8.23
N ARG A 169 6.75 18.42 9.16
CA ARG A 169 5.91 19.15 10.13
C ARG A 169 6.70 20.13 10.99
N LYS A 170 7.90 19.73 11.42
CA LYS A 170 8.79 20.63 12.23
C LYS A 170 9.30 21.83 11.43
N ARG A 171 9.48 21.69 10.10
CA ARG A 171 9.92 22.81 9.25
C ARG A 171 8.80 23.80 8.91
N LEU A 172 7.54 23.34 8.90
CA LEU A 172 6.38 24.16 8.59
C LEU A 172 5.77 24.87 9.81
N LEU A 173 6.16 24.48 11.03
CA LEU A 173 5.78 25.15 12.27
C LEU A 173 7.06 25.76 12.83
N PRO A 174 7.33 27.09 12.65
CA PRO A 174 8.42 27.76 13.37
C PRO A 174 8.20 27.57 14.86
N ALA A 175 9.28 27.37 15.61
CA ALA A 175 9.24 27.35 17.06
C ALA A 175 8.66 28.69 17.53
N VAL A 176 7.54 28.62 18.26
CA VAL A 176 7.02 29.74 19.06
C VAL A 176 7.92 29.90 20.27
#